data_fa3b6fccfb0042ce6a2a5b084e213bc4
#
_entry.id   fa3b6fccfb0042ce6a2a5b084e213bc4
#
_cell.length_a   1.000
_cell.length_b   1.000
_cell.length_c   1.000
_cell.angle_alpha   90.00
_cell.angle_beta   90.00
_cell.angle_gamma   90.00
#
_symmetry.space_group_name_H-M   'P 1'
#
loop_
_entity.id
_entity.type
_entity.pdbx_description
1 polymer ?
#
loop_
_entity_poly.entity_id
_entity_poly.type
_entity_poly.pdbx_seq_one_letter_code
_entity_poly.pdbx_strand_id
1 'polypeptide(L)'
;MKLGIVGLPNVGKSTLFNAITNAGAESANYPFCTIEPNVGVVAVPDARLDKLAEMYKPDKKTPAVIEFVDIAGLVKGASKGAGLGNKFLENIRRTDAIVHVVRCFDDENIMHVVADASQNEPVDPLGDIGTIDLELIMADLEMVNRRIEKATKAAKGDKKFLREAEVFEALAAHLDAGKSARTFACDDEERAIVETADLLSLKPIIYAANMDEAGFADYTHNAYFQGVRELAEQEGAQVLPICAKLEQDIAELDDPEERAMFLQDLGIEKSGLDRLIQCSYDLLGLISFLTYGKDECRAWTIKKGTKAPQAAGKIHSDIERGFIRAETINFDEMMACGGSVAAAKEKGLLRSEGKEYVVKDGDMIYFRFNV
;
A
#
# COMPACT_ATOMS: atom_id res chain seq x y z
N MET A 1 3.41 -8.05 -0.29
CA MET A 1 3.47 -6.60 -0.56
C MET A 1 3.43 -5.91 0.77
N LYS A 2 4.40 -5.03 1.02
CA LYS A 2 4.62 -4.44 2.34
C LYS A 2 4.51 -2.91 2.28
N LEU A 3 3.70 -2.32 3.15
CA LEU A 3 3.64 -0.87 3.35
C LEU A 3 4.33 -0.52 4.66
N GLY A 4 5.23 0.46 4.62
CA GLY A 4 5.87 0.97 5.83
C GLY A 4 5.03 2.07 6.46
N ILE A 5 4.64 1.91 7.72
CA ILE A 5 3.98 2.98 8.48
C ILE A 5 5.07 3.84 9.11
N VAL A 6 5.11 5.10 8.73
CA VAL A 6 6.06 6.09 9.24
C VAL A 6 5.33 7.27 9.88
N GLY A 7 6.02 8.03 10.69
CA GLY A 7 5.51 9.24 11.34
C GLY A 7 6.42 9.67 12.47
N LEU A 8 6.34 10.93 12.85
CA LEU A 8 7.04 11.48 14.02
C LEU A 8 6.50 10.88 15.33
N PRO A 9 7.17 11.06 16.46
CA PRO A 9 6.64 10.62 17.74
C PRO A 9 5.28 11.26 18.06
N ASN A 10 4.41 10.52 18.73
CA ASN A 10 3.10 10.97 19.22
C ASN A 10 2.08 11.43 18.16
N VAL A 11 2.23 11.01 16.91
CA VAL A 11 1.26 11.30 15.83
C VAL A 11 0.12 10.27 15.75
N GLY A 12 0.10 9.24 16.62
CA GLY A 12 -0.89 8.16 16.60
C GLY A 12 -0.47 6.92 15.77
N LYS A 13 0.81 6.85 15.36
CA LYS A 13 1.34 5.74 14.54
C LYS A 13 1.14 4.37 15.20
N SER A 14 1.52 4.21 16.46
CA SER A 14 1.38 2.94 17.19
C SER A 14 -0.08 2.58 17.43
N THR A 15 -0.95 3.57 17.67
CA THR A 15 -2.40 3.36 17.83
C THR A 15 -3.00 2.80 16.53
N LEU A 16 -2.66 3.41 15.38
CA LEU A 16 -3.09 2.92 14.08
C LEU A 16 -2.54 1.52 13.79
N PHE A 17 -1.26 1.26 14.09
CA PHE A 17 -0.67 -0.06 13.89
C PHE A 17 -1.32 -1.13 14.77
N ASN A 18 -1.67 -0.80 16.02
CA ASN A 18 -2.41 -1.71 16.90
C ASN A 18 -3.81 -2.01 16.34
N ALA A 19 -4.54 -1.02 15.83
CA ALA A 19 -5.82 -1.23 15.16
C ALA A 19 -5.68 -2.18 13.96
N ILE A 20 -4.62 -2.01 13.15
CA ILE A 20 -4.29 -2.89 12.02
C ILE A 20 -4.03 -4.32 12.50
N THR A 21 -3.21 -4.50 13.55
CA THR A 21 -2.86 -5.84 14.07
C THR A 21 -4.03 -6.52 14.72
N ASN A 22 -4.89 -5.81 15.43
CA ASN A 22 -6.10 -6.35 16.04
C ASN A 22 -7.09 -6.81 14.95
N ALA A 23 -7.35 -5.98 13.95
CA ALA A 23 -8.17 -6.35 12.79
C ALA A 23 -7.57 -7.52 11.99
N GLY A 24 -6.25 -7.71 12.05
CA GLY A 24 -5.52 -8.79 11.40
C GLY A 24 -5.40 -10.07 12.21
N ALA A 25 -5.86 -10.12 13.45
CA ALA A 25 -5.71 -11.30 14.31
C ALA A 25 -6.32 -12.57 13.69
N GLU A 26 -7.44 -12.47 13.01
CA GLU A 26 -8.02 -13.57 12.23
C GLU A 26 -7.16 -13.98 11.02
N SER A 27 -6.41 -13.04 10.46
CA SER A 27 -5.56 -13.25 9.28
C SER A 27 -4.28 -14.03 9.60
N ALA A 28 -3.85 -14.09 10.86
CA ALA A 28 -2.66 -14.83 11.29
C ALA A 28 -2.77 -16.33 11.02
N ASN A 29 -3.98 -16.86 10.84
CA ASN A 29 -4.25 -18.25 10.50
C ASN A 29 -4.17 -18.57 9.00
N TYR A 30 -3.90 -17.59 8.14
CA TYR A 30 -3.78 -17.84 6.70
C TYR A 30 -2.42 -18.46 6.35
N PRO A 31 -2.39 -19.42 5.39
CA PRO A 31 -1.15 -20.04 4.92
C PRO A 31 -0.18 -18.99 4.39
N PHE A 32 1.09 -19.10 4.76
CA PHE A 32 2.21 -18.23 4.36
C PHE A 32 2.31 -16.88 5.07
N CYS A 33 1.49 -16.59 6.10
CA CYS A 33 1.71 -15.46 6.99
C CYS A 33 2.78 -15.82 8.03
N THR A 34 3.94 -15.18 7.95
CA THR A 34 4.98 -15.28 8.98
C THR A 34 4.68 -14.24 10.05
N ILE A 35 4.58 -14.65 11.31
CA ILE A 35 4.44 -13.70 12.42
C ILE A 35 5.83 -13.11 12.69
N GLU A 36 6.09 -11.93 12.12
CA GLU A 36 7.28 -11.15 12.43
C GLU A 36 6.90 -10.01 13.40
N PRO A 37 7.75 -9.69 14.39
CA PRO A 37 7.52 -8.52 15.24
C PRO A 37 7.43 -7.26 14.35
N ASN A 38 6.48 -6.39 14.66
CA ASN A 38 6.19 -5.16 13.91
C ASN A 38 5.64 -5.34 12.49
N VAL A 39 5.08 -6.51 12.14
CA VAL A 39 4.36 -6.75 10.88
C VAL A 39 2.91 -7.08 11.19
N GLY A 40 1.99 -6.25 10.73
CA GLY A 40 0.54 -6.50 10.76
C GLY A 40 0.08 -7.02 9.39
N VAL A 41 -0.59 -8.16 9.38
CA VAL A 41 -1.18 -8.75 8.16
C VAL A 41 -2.69 -8.60 8.25
N VAL A 42 -3.29 -7.95 7.26
CA VAL A 42 -4.74 -7.73 7.23
C VAL A 42 -5.36 -8.26 5.96
N ALA A 43 -6.59 -8.74 6.08
CA ALA A 43 -7.41 -9.14 4.94
C ALA A 43 -7.83 -7.90 4.13
N VAL A 44 -7.80 -8.01 2.82
CA VAL A 44 -8.37 -7.02 1.91
C VAL A 44 -9.87 -7.28 1.82
N PRO A 45 -10.74 -6.34 2.24
CA PRO A 45 -12.17 -6.51 2.13
C PRO A 45 -12.59 -6.67 0.66
N ASP A 46 -13.31 -7.74 0.34
CA ASP A 46 -13.79 -8.02 -1.02
C ASP A 46 -15.18 -8.66 -0.98
N ALA A 47 -16.21 -7.83 -1.20
CA ALA A 47 -17.61 -8.28 -1.22
C ALA A 47 -17.89 -9.37 -2.27
N ARG A 48 -17.06 -9.48 -3.32
CA ARG A 48 -17.17 -10.54 -4.33
C ARG A 48 -16.82 -11.89 -3.74
N LEU A 49 -15.76 -11.96 -2.92
CA LEU A 49 -15.36 -13.18 -2.23
C LEU A 49 -16.41 -13.60 -1.20
N ASP A 50 -17.01 -12.63 -0.48
CA ASP A 50 -18.08 -12.88 0.49
C ASP A 50 -19.29 -13.50 -0.22
N LYS A 51 -19.68 -12.93 -1.36
CA LYS A 51 -20.79 -13.44 -2.17
C LYS A 51 -20.53 -14.85 -2.70
N LEU A 52 -19.30 -15.14 -3.13
CA LEU A 52 -18.91 -16.49 -3.56
C LEU A 52 -18.98 -17.49 -2.40
N ALA A 53 -18.53 -17.10 -1.22
CA ALA A 53 -18.61 -17.95 -0.03
C ALA A 53 -20.05 -18.26 0.39
N GLU A 54 -20.96 -17.29 0.31
CA GLU A 54 -22.40 -17.51 0.53
C GLU A 54 -23.01 -18.52 -0.44
N MET A 55 -22.62 -18.42 -1.72
CA MET A 55 -23.19 -19.24 -2.81
C MET A 55 -22.64 -20.66 -2.82
N TYR A 56 -21.33 -20.81 -2.74
CA TYR A 56 -20.67 -22.10 -2.86
C TYR A 56 -20.52 -22.84 -1.53
N LYS A 57 -20.67 -22.13 -0.40
CA LYS A 57 -20.51 -22.65 0.97
C LYS A 57 -19.24 -23.49 1.09
N PRO A 58 -18.07 -22.89 0.80
CA PRO A 58 -16.81 -23.60 0.82
C PRO A 58 -16.40 -23.97 2.24
N ASP A 59 -15.58 -25.01 2.37
CA ASP A 59 -14.94 -25.37 3.65
C ASP A 59 -14.01 -24.25 4.14
N LYS A 60 -13.46 -23.46 3.22
CA LYS A 60 -12.54 -22.36 3.51
C LYS A 60 -12.78 -21.13 2.64
N LYS A 61 -12.80 -19.94 3.28
CA LYS A 61 -12.75 -18.64 2.63
C LYS A 61 -11.39 -18.00 2.89
N THR A 62 -10.64 -17.66 1.83
CA THR A 62 -9.30 -17.06 1.96
C THR A 62 -9.25 -15.73 1.22
N PRO A 63 -9.26 -14.59 1.91
CA PRO A 63 -9.14 -13.28 1.29
C PRO A 63 -7.71 -13.01 0.79
N ALA A 64 -7.56 -12.01 -0.06
CA ALA A 64 -6.27 -11.38 -0.32
C ALA A 64 -5.76 -10.71 0.96
N VAL A 65 -4.46 -10.59 1.12
CA VAL A 65 -3.84 -9.97 2.29
C VAL A 65 -2.82 -8.91 1.88
N ILE A 66 -2.66 -7.91 2.75
CA ILE A 66 -1.63 -6.88 2.65
C ILE A 66 -0.87 -6.80 3.98
N GLU A 67 0.42 -6.48 3.93
CA GLU A 67 1.28 -6.40 5.08
C GLU A 67 1.61 -4.95 5.39
N PHE A 68 1.43 -4.55 6.65
CA PHE A 68 1.89 -3.26 7.17
C PHE A 68 3.05 -3.50 8.12
N VAL A 69 4.10 -2.69 7.99
CA VAL A 69 5.30 -2.77 8.82
C VAL A 69 5.39 -1.51 9.67
N ASP A 70 5.37 -1.66 11.00
CA ASP A 70 5.63 -0.53 11.90
C ASP A 70 7.11 -0.16 11.83
N ILE A 71 7.40 1.01 11.27
CA ILE A 71 8.75 1.54 11.21
C ILE A 71 8.93 2.52 12.35
N ALA A 72 9.91 2.24 13.23
CA ALA A 72 10.19 3.07 14.40
C ALA A 72 10.33 4.55 13.99
N GLY A 73 9.72 5.43 14.78
CA GLY A 73 9.65 6.86 14.48
C GLY A 73 11.02 7.51 14.29
N LEU A 74 11.07 8.44 13.37
CA LEU A 74 12.25 9.24 13.07
C LEU A 74 12.34 10.40 14.06
N VAL A 75 13.55 10.74 14.49
CA VAL A 75 13.87 12.01 15.14
C VAL A 75 14.75 12.78 14.15
N LYS A 76 14.49 14.08 14.00
CA LYS A 76 15.23 14.97 13.09
C LYS A 76 16.75 14.80 13.21
N GLY A 77 17.44 14.65 12.06
CA GLY A 77 18.90 14.47 12.02
C GLY A 77 19.36 13.01 12.08
N ALA A 78 18.45 12.06 11.93
CA ALA A 78 18.75 10.64 11.98
C ALA A 78 19.70 10.16 10.86
N SER A 79 19.72 10.83 9.70
CA SER A 79 20.64 10.55 8.59
C SER A 79 22.10 10.90 8.92
N LYS A 80 22.33 11.85 9.84
CA LYS A 80 23.67 12.31 10.27
C LYS A 80 24.19 11.62 11.53
N GLY A 81 23.35 10.83 12.22
CA GLY A 81 23.67 10.23 13.52
C GLY A 81 23.74 8.71 13.49
N ALA A 82 24.52 8.14 14.40
CA ALA A 82 24.81 6.71 14.44
C ALA A 82 23.55 5.85 14.72
N GLY A 83 23.28 4.90 13.86
CA GLY A 83 22.52 3.67 14.16
C GLY A 83 21.01 3.70 13.92
N LEU A 84 20.22 4.57 14.55
CA LEU A 84 18.75 4.52 14.46
C LEU A 84 18.21 5.02 13.11
N GLY A 85 18.78 6.10 12.57
CA GLY A 85 18.38 6.64 11.28
C GLY A 85 18.65 5.71 10.12
N ASN A 86 19.81 5.04 10.13
CA ASN A 86 20.14 4.05 9.11
C ASN A 86 19.15 2.86 9.13
N LYS A 87 18.73 2.41 10.32
CA LYS A 87 17.70 1.35 10.46
C LYS A 87 16.34 1.80 9.94
N PHE A 88 15.95 3.05 10.20
CA PHE A 88 14.72 3.64 9.66
C PHE A 88 14.72 3.60 8.12
N LEU A 89 15.77 4.14 7.50
CA LEU A 89 15.92 4.14 6.04
C LEU A 89 15.99 2.73 5.45
N GLU A 90 16.68 1.80 6.13
CA GLU A 90 16.75 0.40 5.72
C GLU A 90 15.36 -0.28 5.76
N ASN A 91 14.59 -0.02 6.80
CA ASN A 91 13.23 -0.56 6.93
C ASN A 91 12.31 -0.02 5.82
N ILE A 92 12.36 1.29 5.52
CA ILE A 92 11.61 1.87 4.40
C ILE A 92 12.05 1.23 3.07
N ARG A 93 13.34 0.98 2.86
CA ARG A 93 13.84 0.36 1.63
C ARG A 93 13.19 -0.99 1.35
N ARG A 94 12.87 -1.75 2.39
CA ARG A 94 12.24 -3.08 2.31
C ARG A 94 10.72 -3.06 2.05
N THR A 95 10.11 -1.87 1.98
CA THR A 95 8.68 -1.72 1.73
C THR A 95 8.40 -1.29 0.29
N ASP A 96 7.20 -1.60 -0.19
CA ASP A 96 6.77 -1.25 -1.56
C ASP A 96 6.17 0.16 -1.64
N ALA A 97 5.58 0.66 -0.54
CA ALA A 97 4.99 1.98 -0.41
C ALA A 97 5.04 2.46 1.04
N ILE A 98 4.70 3.72 1.27
CA ILE A 98 4.74 4.38 2.58
C ILE A 98 3.33 4.83 2.98
N VAL A 99 2.94 4.55 4.22
CA VAL A 99 1.81 5.20 4.91
C VAL A 99 2.40 6.18 5.92
N HIS A 100 2.28 7.46 5.63
CA HIS A 100 2.79 8.52 6.49
C HIS A 100 1.67 9.01 7.40
N VAL A 101 1.74 8.65 8.68
CA VAL A 101 0.81 9.11 9.71
C VAL A 101 1.19 10.52 10.12
N VAL A 102 0.27 11.46 9.91
CA VAL A 102 0.46 12.89 10.14
C VAL A 102 -0.52 13.36 11.20
N ARG A 103 -0.04 14.08 12.23
CA ARG A 103 -0.88 14.61 13.29
C ARG A 103 -1.67 15.82 12.81
N CYS A 104 -3.00 15.72 12.82
CA CYS A 104 -3.93 16.79 12.42
C CYS A 104 -4.94 17.13 13.54
N PHE A 105 -4.48 17.11 14.79
CA PHE A 105 -5.29 17.44 15.97
C PHE A 105 -4.44 18.09 17.05
N ASP A 106 -5.06 18.92 17.88
CA ASP A 106 -4.47 19.51 19.06
C ASP A 106 -4.88 18.74 20.31
N ASP A 107 -3.91 18.41 21.17
CA ASP A 107 -4.16 17.82 22.49
C ASP A 107 -3.05 18.30 23.44
N GLU A 108 -3.44 19.02 24.50
CA GLU A 108 -2.53 19.59 25.49
C GLU A 108 -1.78 18.51 26.29
N ASN A 109 -2.32 17.30 26.37
CA ASN A 109 -1.72 16.18 27.09
C ASN A 109 -0.72 15.39 26.22
N ILE A 110 -0.68 15.62 24.92
CA ILE A 110 0.17 14.92 23.96
C ILE A 110 1.20 15.90 23.42
N MET A 111 2.45 15.74 23.82
CA MET A 111 3.54 16.57 23.32
C MET A 111 3.74 16.37 21.81
N HIS A 112 3.90 17.48 21.08
CA HIS A 112 4.35 17.46 19.70
C HIS A 112 5.87 17.61 19.66
N VAL A 113 6.57 16.59 19.17
CA VAL A 113 8.03 16.48 19.23
C VAL A 113 8.58 16.38 17.81
N VAL A 114 9.32 17.39 17.37
CA VAL A 114 9.96 17.40 16.04
C VAL A 114 11.48 17.23 16.18
N ALA A 115 12.13 18.08 16.94
CA ALA A 115 13.59 18.11 17.07
C ALA A 115 14.09 17.73 18.46
N ASP A 116 13.44 18.19 19.52
CA ASP A 116 13.84 17.99 20.91
C ASP A 116 12.68 17.45 21.74
N ALA A 117 12.82 16.23 22.23
CA ALA A 117 11.83 15.56 23.06
C ALA A 117 11.53 16.27 24.40
N SER A 118 12.30 17.29 24.80
CA SER A 118 12.07 18.10 25.98
C SER A 118 11.17 19.31 25.74
N GLN A 119 10.84 19.62 24.48
CA GLN A 119 10.04 20.78 24.10
C GLN A 119 8.73 20.35 23.45
N ASN A 120 7.63 21.03 23.79
CA ASN A 120 6.36 20.89 23.10
C ASN A 120 6.27 21.98 22.03
N GLU A 121 6.27 21.56 20.75
CA GLU A 121 6.17 22.46 19.62
C GLU A 121 4.70 22.56 19.17
N PRO A 122 4.26 23.66 18.52
CA PRO A 122 2.94 23.74 17.90
C PRO A 122 2.77 22.62 16.87
N VAL A 123 1.54 22.12 16.72
CA VAL A 123 1.23 21.11 15.67
C VAL A 123 1.40 21.74 14.29
N ASP A 124 2.27 21.17 13.49
CA ASP A 124 2.58 21.59 12.11
C ASP A 124 2.67 20.37 11.20
N PRO A 125 1.55 19.89 10.64
CA PRO A 125 1.52 18.71 9.77
C PRO A 125 2.45 18.82 8.56
N LEU A 126 2.57 20.02 7.95
CA LEU A 126 3.41 20.22 6.77
C LEU A 126 4.90 20.19 7.15
N GLY A 127 5.26 20.76 8.28
CA GLY A 127 6.62 20.66 8.85
C GLY A 127 6.99 19.22 9.21
N ASP A 128 6.04 18.45 9.75
CA ASP A 128 6.21 17.03 10.06
C ASP A 128 6.52 16.20 8.80
N ILE A 129 5.72 16.41 7.75
CA ILE A 129 5.93 15.79 6.43
C ILE A 129 7.30 16.18 5.88
N GLY A 130 7.61 17.48 5.86
CA GLY A 130 8.89 18.00 5.37
C GLY A 130 10.09 17.42 6.12
N THR A 131 9.95 17.14 7.41
CA THR A 131 11.02 16.55 8.23
C THR A 131 11.35 15.12 7.78
N ILE A 132 10.33 14.28 7.52
CA ILE A 132 10.53 12.91 7.04
C ILE A 132 11.01 12.91 5.59
N ASP A 133 10.39 13.73 4.73
CA ASP A 133 10.78 13.83 3.32
C ASP A 133 12.25 14.27 3.18
N LEU A 134 12.71 15.22 3.99
CA LEU A 134 14.10 15.66 3.96
C LEU A 134 15.09 14.51 4.23
N GLU A 135 14.80 13.65 5.20
CA GLU A 135 15.65 12.50 5.51
C GLU A 135 15.69 11.49 4.35
N LEU A 136 14.54 11.24 3.69
CA LEU A 136 14.49 10.37 2.51
C LEU A 136 15.27 10.98 1.33
N ILE A 137 15.07 12.29 1.08
CA ILE A 137 15.73 13.04 0.01
C ILE A 137 17.26 13.05 0.21
N MET A 138 17.72 13.28 1.43
CA MET A 138 19.19 13.28 1.71
C MET A 138 19.80 11.90 1.45
N ALA A 139 19.14 10.82 1.84
CA ALA A 139 19.61 9.46 1.57
C ALA A 139 19.62 9.17 0.06
N ASP A 140 18.62 9.65 -0.66
CA ASP A 140 18.53 9.48 -2.12
C ASP A 140 19.57 10.32 -2.85
N LEU A 141 19.81 11.55 -2.43
CA LEU A 141 20.84 12.41 -3.01
C LEU A 141 22.23 11.76 -2.91
N GLU A 142 22.55 11.14 -1.78
CA GLU A 142 23.81 10.37 -1.63
C GLU A 142 23.87 9.19 -2.60
N MET A 143 22.75 8.46 -2.78
CA MET A 143 22.67 7.35 -3.72
C MET A 143 22.83 7.83 -5.17
N VAL A 144 22.11 8.89 -5.53
CA VAL A 144 22.14 9.47 -6.89
C VAL A 144 23.53 9.99 -7.25
N ASN A 145 24.22 10.66 -6.32
CA ASN A 145 25.60 11.12 -6.55
C ASN A 145 26.55 9.94 -6.83
N ARG A 146 26.42 8.82 -6.12
CA ARG A 146 27.18 7.60 -6.42
C ARG A 146 26.87 7.03 -7.80
N ARG A 147 25.59 7.13 -8.25
CA ARG A 147 25.18 6.70 -9.60
C ARG A 147 25.76 7.60 -10.67
N ILE A 148 25.78 8.93 -10.48
CA ILE A 148 26.40 9.89 -11.39
C ILE A 148 27.89 9.56 -11.58
N GLU A 149 28.65 9.39 -10.49
CA GLU A 149 30.07 9.04 -10.59
C GLU A 149 30.32 7.75 -11.38
N LYS A 150 29.47 6.73 -11.14
CA LYS A 150 29.58 5.44 -11.84
C LYS A 150 29.24 5.58 -13.32
N ALA A 151 28.13 6.26 -13.67
CA ALA A 151 27.70 6.47 -15.04
C ALA A 151 28.71 7.33 -15.83
N THR A 152 29.23 8.41 -15.24
CA THR A 152 30.26 9.27 -15.86
C THR A 152 31.56 8.52 -16.13
N LYS A 153 32.00 7.63 -15.23
CA LYS A 153 33.17 6.77 -15.46
C LYS A 153 32.90 5.78 -16.60
N ALA A 154 31.74 5.15 -16.63
CA ALA A 154 31.36 4.19 -17.67
C ALA A 154 31.20 4.85 -19.05
N ALA A 155 30.71 6.08 -19.11
CA ALA A 155 30.53 6.86 -20.34
C ALA A 155 31.82 7.12 -21.11
N LYS A 156 33.00 7.05 -20.46
CA LYS A 156 34.29 7.16 -21.12
C LYS A 156 34.59 5.97 -22.08
N GLY A 157 33.97 4.82 -21.79
CA GLY A 157 34.10 3.61 -22.62
C GLY A 157 32.87 3.34 -23.49
N ASP A 158 31.67 3.76 -23.06
CA ASP A 158 30.42 3.51 -23.78
C ASP A 158 29.46 4.70 -23.61
N LYS A 159 29.22 5.39 -24.72
CA LYS A 159 28.38 6.61 -24.76
C LYS A 159 26.93 6.43 -24.30
N LYS A 160 26.43 5.20 -24.26
CA LYS A 160 25.07 4.94 -23.76
C LYS A 160 24.87 5.36 -22.29
N PHE A 161 25.95 5.38 -21.49
CA PHE A 161 25.90 5.83 -20.10
C PHE A 161 25.86 7.36 -19.93
N LEU A 162 26.06 8.13 -21.01
CA LEU A 162 25.92 9.59 -20.95
C LEU A 162 24.49 9.98 -20.57
N ARG A 163 23.49 9.34 -21.20
CA ARG A 163 22.07 9.63 -20.89
C ARG A 163 21.72 9.31 -19.44
N GLU A 164 22.24 8.18 -18.91
CA GLU A 164 22.06 7.82 -17.50
C GLU A 164 22.66 8.89 -16.57
N ALA A 165 23.85 9.40 -16.88
CA ALA A 165 24.49 10.46 -16.09
C ALA A 165 23.67 11.76 -16.12
N GLU A 166 23.22 12.20 -17.30
CA GLU A 166 22.42 13.42 -17.48
C GLU A 166 21.11 13.35 -16.68
N VAL A 167 20.41 12.22 -16.72
CA VAL A 167 19.14 12.02 -15.97
C VAL A 167 19.40 12.09 -14.47
N PHE A 168 20.45 11.42 -13.97
CA PHE A 168 20.78 11.46 -12.53
C PHE A 168 21.30 12.83 -12.09
N GLU A 169 22.00 13.60 -12.95
CA GLU A 169 22.40 14.98 -12.65
C GLU A 169 21.18 15.90 -12.52
N ALA A 170 20.19 15.77 -13.42
CA ALA A 170 18.94 16.51 -13.34
C ALA A 170 18.12 16.13 -12.07
N LEU A 171 18.08 14.83 -11.74
CA LEU A 171 17.44 14.35 -10.53
C LEU A 171 18.15 14.84 -9.26
N ALA A 172 19.50 14.85 -9.25
CA ALA A 172 20.27 15.38 -8.12
C ALA A 172 19.95 16.86 -7.86
N ALA A 173 19.86 17.68 -8.91
CA ALA A 173 19.46 19.09 -8.80
C ALA A 173 18.02 19.24 -8.24
N HIS A 174 17.10 18.34 -8.62
CA HIS A 174 15.74 18.33 -8.12
C HIS A 174 15.69 17.98 -6.61
N LEU A 175 16.45 16.95 -6.20
CA LEU A 175 16.57 16.52 -4.80
C LEU A 175 17.26 17.59 -3.93
N ASP A 176 18.31 18.22 -4.45
CA ASP A 176 19.05 19.31 -3.77
C ASP A 176 18.18 20.55 -3.53
N ALA A 177 17.16 20.77 -4.39
CA ALA A 177 16.13 21.77 -4.18
C ALA A 177 15.08 21.36 -3.11
N GLY A 178 15.26 20.27 -2.40
CA GLY A 178 14.37 19.77 -1.35
C GLY A 178 13.08 19.11 -1.89
N LYS A 179 13.07 18.67 -3.14
CA LYS A 179 11.90 18.02 -3.76
C LYS A 179 12.10 16.52 -3.83
N SER A 180 11.06 15.76 -3.47
CA SER A 180 11.10 14.28 -3.51
C SER A 180 11.21 13.74 -4.94
N ALA A 181 11.85 12.59 -5.12
CA ALA A 181 12.01 11.97 -6.44
C ALA A 181 10.67 11.63 -7.12
N ARG A 182 9.58 11.43 -6.35
CA ARG A 182 8.24 11.18 -6.90
C ARG A 182 7.68 12.37 -7.70
N THR A 183 8.13 13.61 -7.40
CA THR A 183 7.72 14.83 -8.11
C THR A 183 8.64 15.21 -9.25
N PHE A 184 9.66 14.39 -9.55
CA PHE A 184 10.58 14.64 -10.67
C PHE A 184 9.87 14.42 -12.01
N ALA A 185 9.76 15.48 -12.78
CA ALA A 185 9.16 15.43 -14.13
C ALA A 185 10.14 14.79 -15.11
N CYS A 186 9.77 13.66 -15.68
CA CYS A 186 10.58 12.89 -16.63
C CYS A 186 9.68 12.12 -17.60
N ASP A 187 10.22 11.78 -18.78
CA ASP A 187 9.55 10.89 -19.72
C ASP A 187 9.68 9.40 -19.29
N ASP A 188 9.06 8.47 -20.06
CA ASP A 188 9.06 7.05 -19.74
C ASP A 188 10.47 6.43 -19.76
N GLU A 189 11.35 6.87 -20.64
CA GLU A 189 12.73 6.37 -20.75
C GLU A 189 13.56 6.85 -19.54
N GLU A 190 13.43 8.11 -19.18
CA GLU A 190 14.05 8.70 -18.00
C GLU A 190 13.52 8.05 -16.72
N ARG A 191 12.21 7.80 -16.64
CA ARG A 191 11.56 7.12 -15.52
C ARG A 191 12.16 5.73 -15.33
N ALA A 192 12.33 4.97 -16.40
CA ALA A 192 12.95 3.65 -16.34
C ALA A 192 14.38 3.70 -15.81
N ILE A 193 15.16 4.77 -16.12
CA ILE A 193 16.49 4.98 -15.57
C ILE A 193 16.43 5.29 -14.08
N VAL A 194 15.55 6.22 -13.65
CA VAL A 194 15.39 6.63 -12.25
C VAL A 194 14.98 5.45 -11.37
N GLU A 195 14.07 4.60 -11.83
CA GLU A 195 13.60 3.42 -11.10
C GLU A 195 14.71 2.39 -10.83
N THR A 196 15.81 2.40 -11.61
CA THR A 196 16.96 1.52 -11.34
C THR A 196 17.72 1.88 -10.06
N ALA A 197 17.49 3.06 -9.49
CA ALA A 197 18.24 3.52 -8.32
C ALA A 197 17.60 3.14 -6.98
N ASP A 198 16.39 2.54 -6.98
CA ASP A 198 15.67 2.12 -5.75
C ASP A 198 15.59 3.25 -4.70
N LEU A 199 15.11 4.42 -5.11
CA LEU A 199 15.05 5.62 -4.29
C LEU A 199 13.91 5.56 -3.28
N LEU A 200 14.16 6.08 -2.09
CA LEU A 200 13.20 6.09 -0.99
C LEU A 200 12.09 7.12 -1.21
N SER A 201 12.45 8.33 -1.65
CA SER A 201 11.50 9.41 -1.93
C SER A 201 10.75 9.23 -3.27
N LEU A 202 11.08 8.18 -4.03
CA LEU A 202 10.33 7.76 -5.22
C LEU A 202 9.15 6.83 -4.86
N LYS A 203 9.18 6.20 -3.68
CA LYS A 203 8.13 5.26 -3.27
C LYS A 203 6.76 5.95 -3.23
N PRO A 204 5.70 5.25 -3.70
CA PRO A 204 4.34 5.73 -3.54
C PRO A 204 4.00 6.00 -2.07
N ILE A 205 3.21 7.04 -1.80
CA ILE A 205 2.88 7.46 -0.44
C ILE A 205 1.37 7.72 -0.25
N ILE A 206 0.87 7.38 0.92
CA ILE A 206 -0.45 7.76 1.43
C ILE A 206 -0.22 8.59 2.69
N TYR A 207 -0.77 9.78 2.74
CA TYR A 207 -0.84 10.57 3.96
C TYR A 207 -2.07 10.15 4.77
N ALA A 208 -1.85 9.52 5.92
CA ALA A 208 -2.89 9.19 6.90
C ALA A 208 -3.01 10.36 7.87
N ALA A 209 -3.90 11.30 7.58
CA ALA A 209 -4.14 12.48 8.38
C ALA A 209 -4.93 12.09 9.64
N ASN A 210 -4.21 11.87 10.74
CA ASN A 210 -4.78 11.42 12.00
C ASN A 210 -5.37 12.58 12.79
N MET A 211 -6.66 12.50 13.10
CA MET A 211 -7.46 13.49 13.79
C MET A 211 -8.02 12.92 15.08
N ASP A 212 -8.50 13.79 15.95
CA ASP A 212 -9.42 13.44 17.02
C ASP A 212 -10.83 13.14 16.47
N GLU A 213 -11.73 12.64 17.29
CA GLU A 213 -13.09 12.27 16.89
C GLU A 213 -13.87 13.47 16.33
N ALA A 214 -13.74 14.67 16.94
CA ALA A 214 -14.42 15.87 16.49
C ALA A 214 -13.90 16.35 15.13
N GLY A 215 -12.57 16.40 14.97
CA GLY A 215 -11.93 16.76 13.70
C GLY A 215 -12.21 15.75 12.60
N PHE A 216 -12.33 14.46 12.92
CA PHE A 216 -12.69 13.42 11.96
C PHE A 216 -14.15 13.54 11.49
N ALA A 217 -15.09 13.84 12.40
CA ALA A 217 -16.51 14.03 12.06
C ALA A 217 -16.72 15.19 11.07
N ASP A 218 -15.87 16.22 11.12
CA ASP A 218 -15.93 17.39 10.24
C ASP A 218 -14.57 17.66 9.55
N TYR A 219 -13.93 16.61 9.05
CA TYR A 219 -12.58 16.69 8.47
C TYR A 219 -12.48 17.65 7.29
N THR A 220 -13.58 17.90 6.60
CA THR A 220 -13.63 18.83 5.47
C THR A 220 -13.38 20.28 5.86
N HIS A 221 -13.58 20.65 7.12
CA HIS A 221 -13.29 21.98 7.67
C HIS A 221 -12.04 22.01 8.57
N ASN A 222 -11.38 20.88 8.77
CA ASN A 222 -10.14 20.83 9.53
C ASN A 222 -8.99 21.48 8.74
N ALA A 223 -8.44 22.59 9.26
CA ALA A 223 -7.40 23.36 8.56
C ALA A 223 -6.11 22.55 8.34
N TYR A 224 -5.74 21.70 9.29
CA TYR A 224 -4.57 20.81 9.15
C TYR A 224 -4.75 19.82 7.99
N PHE A 225 -5.93 19.19 7.94
CA PHE A 225 -6.26 18.28 6.85
C PHE A 225 -6.25 18.98 5.48
N GLN A 226 -6.79 20.19 5.39
CA GLN A 226 -6.79 20.94 4.14
C GLN A 226 -5.36 21.19 3.63
N GLY A 227 -4.43 21.60 4.53
CA GLY A 227 -3.03 21.79 4.16
C GLY A 227 -2.37 20.50 3.66
N VAL A 228 -2.59 19.37 4.35
CA VAL A 228 -2.06 18.07 3.92
C VAL A 228 -2.68 17.62 2.59
N ARG A 229 -3.97 17.89 2.36
CA ARG A 229 -4.65 17.58 1.09
C ARG A 229 -4.06 18.37 -0.07
N GLU A 230 -3.85 19.68 0.10
CA GLU A 230 -3.25 20.52 -0.93
C GLU A 230 -1.82 20.06 -1.30
N LEU A 231 -1.02 19.67 -0.31
CA LEU A 231 0.30 19.10 -0.54
C LEU A 231 0.19 17.78 -1.31
N ALA A 232 -0.69 16.87 -0.88
CA ALA A 232 -0.90 15.58 -1.53
C ALA A 232 -1.32 15.75 -3.00
N GLU A 233 -2.21 16.68 -3.30
CA GLU A 233 -2.63 17.02 -4.68
C GLU A 233 -1.45 17.50 -5.54
N GLN A 234 -0.57 18.35 -4.99
CA GLN A 234 0.64 18.82 -5.67
C GLN A 234 1.64 17.72 -5.97
N GLU A 235 1.74 16.73 -5.10
CA GLU A 235 2.64 15.59 -5.25
C GLU A 235 2.04 14.42 -6.03
N GLY A 236 0.75 14.46 -6.37
CA GLY A 236 0.01 13.33 -6.94
C GLY A 236 -0.13 12.16 -5.95
N ALA A 237 -0.03 12.44 -4.64
CA ALA A 237 -0.19 11.49 -3.56
C ALA A 237 -1.66 11.38 -3.10
N GLN A 238 -1.95 10.35 -2.32
CA GLN A 238 -3.28 10.18 -1.72
C GLN A 238 -3.28 10.65 -0.27
N VAL A 239 -4.41 11.19 0.20
CA VAL A 239 -4.61 11.56 1.59
C VAL A 239 -5.91 10.96 2.11
N LEU A 240 -5.86 10.40 3.31
CA LEU A 240 -7.02 9.82 3.99
C LEU A 240 -7.21 10.45 5.36
N PRO A 241 -8.42 10.96 5.67
CA PRO A 241 -8.77 11.32 7.04
C PRO A 241 -8.93 10.03 7.86
N ILE A 242 -8.26 9.95 9.00
CA ILE A 242 -8.29 8.81 9.93
C ILE A 242 -8.41 9.34 11.35
N CYS A 243 -9.14 8.63 12.20
CA CYS A 243 -9.06 8.76 13.65
C CYS A 243 -8.52 7.44 14.23
N ALA A 244 -7.21 7.38 14.50
CA ALA A 244 -6.56 6.14 14.93
C ALA A 244 -7.15 5.56 16.22
N LYS A 245 -7.65 6.41 17.13
CA LYS A 245 -8.35 5.98 18.34
C LYS A 245 -9.66 5.27 18.00
N LEU A 246 -10.46 5.87 17.14
CA LEU A 246 -11.73 5.29 16.69
C LEU A 246 -11.53 3.96 15.96
N GLU A 247 -10.47 3.86 15.13
CA GLU A 247 -10.10 2.61 14.46
C GLU A 247 -9.72 1.51 15.46
N GLN A 248 -9.06 1.88 16.55
CA GLN A 248 -8.75 0.93 17.62
C GLN A 248 -10.03 0.47 18.32
N ASP A 249 -10.95 1.36 18.65
CA ASP A 249 -12.23 1.02 19.28
C ASP A 249 -13.07 0.10 18.38
N ILE A 250 -13.10 0.36 17.05
CA ILE A 250 -13.76 -0.50 16.06
C ILE A 250 -13.11 -1.89 15.98
N ALA A 251 -11.77 -1.94 16.03
CA ALA A 251 -11.03 -3.20 15.94
C ALA A 251 -11.17 -4.08 17.20
N GLU A 252 -11.60 -3.52 18.33
CA GLU A 252 -11.90 -4.26 19.58
C GLU A 252 -13.30 -4.89 19.56
N LEU A 253 -14.17 -4.55 18.59
CA LEU A 253 -15.49 -5.14 18.44
C LEU A 253 -15.37 -6.48 17.68
N ASP A 254 -15.58 -7.58 18.38
CA ASP A 254 -15.51 -8.94 17.80
C ASP A 254 -16.75 -9.29 16.96
N ASP A 255 -17.92 -8.74 17.32
CA ASP A 255 -19.19 -9.03 16.62
C ASP A 255 -19.33 -8.13 15.37
N PRO A 256 -19.47 -8.73 14.16
CA PRO A 256 -19.72 -7.96 12.94
C PRO A 256 -20.98 -7.11 12.97
N GLU A 257 -22.04 -7.53 13.68
CA GLU A 257 -23.29 -6.76 13.79
C GLU A 257 -23.09 -5.53 14.69
N GLU A 258 -22.39 -5.69 15.82
CA GLU A 258 -22.02 -4.56 16.69
C GLU A 258 -21.12 -3.56 15.95
N ARG A 259 -20.17 -4.04 15.19
CA ARG A 259 -19.29 -3.19 14.35
C ARG A 259 -20.10 -2.41 13.31
N ALA A 260 -21.04 -3.06 12.62
CA ALA A 260 -21.89 -2.41 11.62
C ALA A 260 -22.80 -1.35 12.26
N MET A 261 -23.37 -1.62 13.44
CA MET A 261 -24.17 -0.64 14.19
C MET A 261 -23.33 0.56 14.62
N PHE A 262 -22.11 0.33 15.12
CA PHE A 262 -21.20 1.38 15.54
C PHE A 262 -20.81 2.31 14.37
N LEU A 263 -20.49 1.74 13.20
CA LEU A 263 -20.22 2.52 11.98
C LEU A 263 -21.45 3.34 11.54
N GLN A 264 -22.64 2.75 11.63
CA GLN A 264 -23.89 3.44 11.30
C GLN A 264 -24.18 4.61 12.25
N ASP A 265 -23.94 4.45 13.55
CA ASP A 265 -24.12 5.51 14.55
C ASP A 265 -23.16 6.68 14.31
N LEU A 266 -21.97 6.40 13.77
CA LEU A 266 -20.99 7.40 13.34
C LEU A 266 -21.32 8.02 11.97
N GLY A 267 -22.30 7.50 11.24
CA GLY A 267 -22.64 7.96 9.90
C GLY A 267 -21.61 7.64 8.83
N ILE A 268 -20.77 6.61 9.03
CA ILE A 268 -19.75 6.18 8.08
C ILE A 268 -20.06 4.78 7.53
N GLU A 269 -19.85 4.60 6.23
CA GLU A 269 -20.10 3.30 5.57
C GLU A 269 -18.96 2.29 5.76
N LYS A 270 -17.74 2.78 5.87
CA LYS A 270 -16.51 1.98 6.00
C LYS A 270 -15.58 2.63 7.00
N SER A 271 -14.87 1.82 7.78
CA SER A 271 -13.84 2.32 8.68
C SER A 271 -12.70 3.03 7.90
N GLY A 272 -11.95 3.88 8.57
CA GLY A 272 -10.75 4.48 7.99
C GLY A 272 -9.69 3.43 7.66
N LEU A 273 -9.63 2.35 8.45
CA LEU A 273 -8.74 1.22 8.19
C LEU A 273 -9.12 0.48 6.91
N ASP A 274 -10.41 0.17 6.68
CA ASP A 274 -10.86 -0.46 5.43
C ASP A 274 -10.54 0.40 4.21
N ARG A 275 -10.71 1.73 4.34
CA ARG A 275 -10.34 2.70 3.31
C ARG A 275 -8.84 2.74 3.08
N LEU A 276 -8.02 2.69 4.14
CA LEU A 276 -6.57 2.64 4.04
C LEU A 276 -6.10 1.37 3.34
N ILE A 277 -6.68 0.21 3.66
CA ILE A 277 -6.36 -1.07 3.02
C ILE A 277 -6.69 -1.00 1.52
N GLN A 278 -7.89 -0.54 1.17
CA GLN A 278 -8.31 -0.41 -0.23
C GLN A 278 -7.40 0.57 -0.99
N CYS A 279 -7.16 1.75 -0.43
CA CYS A 279 -6.29 2.77 -1.00
C CYS A 279 -4.85 2.26 -1.20
N SER A 280 -4.34 1.48 -0.25
CA SER A 280 -3.02 0.86 -0.33
C SER A 280 -2.94 -0.18 -1.46
N TYR A 281 -4.01 -0.94 -1.65
CA TYR A 281 -4.14 -1.93 -2.71
C TYR A 281 -4.10 -1.27 -4.09
N ASP A 282 -4.89 -0.20 -4.25
CA ASP A 282 -4.95 0.59 -5.48
C ASP A 282 -3.62 1.30 -5.78
N LEU A 283 -3.00 1.90 -4.75
CA LEU A 283 -1.71 2.59 -4.87
C LEU A 283 -0.60 1.68 -5.40
N LEU A 284 -0.59 0.43 -4.95
CA LEU A 284 0.38 -0.59 -5.38
C LEU A 284 0.04 -1.19 -6.75
N GLY A 285 -1.05 -0.74 -7.39
CA GLY A 285 -1.54 -1.28 -8.65
C GLY A 285 -1.90 -2.76 -8.56
N LEU A 286 -2.47 -3.17 -7.42
CA LEU A 286 -2.90 -4.55 -7.18
C LEU A 286 -4.33 -4.77 -7.65
N ILE A 287 -4.58 -5.99 -8.08
CA ILE A 287 -5.91 -6.50 -8.42
C ILE A 287 -6.06 -7.91 -7.87
N SER A 288 -7.31 -8.35 -7.72
CA SER A 288 -7.61 -9.70 -7.29
C SER A 288 -8.32 -10.49 -8.38
N PHE A 289 -7.82 -11.68 -8.69
CA PHE A 289 -8.62 -12.69 -9.38
C PHE A 289 -9.13 -13.71 -8.35
N LEU A 290 -10.22 -14.39 -8.67
CA LEU A 290 -10.94 -15.26 -7.76
C LEU A 290 -10.90 -16.71 -8.26
N THR A 291 -10.70 -17.63 -7.32
CA THR A 291 -10.95 -19.06 -7.52
C THR A 291 -12.10 -19.49 -6.62
N TYR A 292 -12.91 -20.43 -7.07
CA TYR A 292 -14.11 -20.86 -6.38
C TYR A 292 -14.31 -22.37 -6.46
N GLY A 293 -14.84 -22.94 -5.41
CA GLY A 293 -15.09 -24.36 -5.30
C GLY A 293 -15.69 -24.70 -3.93
N LYS A 294 -15.97 -25.98 -3.70
CA LYS A 294 -16.46 -26.48 -2.40
C LYS A 294 -15.37 -26.49 -1.34
N ASP A 295 -14.14 -26.74 -1.75
CA ASP A 295 -13.02 -26.82 -0.82
C ASP A 295 -12.57 -25.41 -0.38
N GLU A 296 -12.43 -24.50 -1.35
CA GLU A 296 -11.98 -23.12 -1.08
C GLU A 296 -12.56 -22.11 -2.06
N CYS A 297 -13.01 -20.95 -1.54
CA CYS A 297 -13.15 -19.71 -2.28
C CYS A 297 -12.01 -18.78 -1.89
N ARG A 298 -11.24 -18.28 -2.88
CA ARG A 298 -10.05 -17.48 -2.58
C ARG A 298 -9.85 -16.32 -3.53
N ALA A 299 -9.42 -15.18 -2.97
CA ALA A 299 -8.93 -14.02 -3.71
C ALA A 299 -7.39 -14.07 -3.79
N TRP A 300 -6.87 -13.91 -5.00
CA TRP A 300 -5.45 -13.98 -5.29
C TRP A 300 -4.93 -12.62 -5.74
N THR A 301 -3.94 -12.09 -5.04
CA THR A 301 -3.33 -10.79 -5.33
C THR A 301 -2.32 -10.90 -6.48
N ILE A 302 -2.50 -10.07 -7.49
CA ILE A 302 -1.56 -9.88 -8.60
C ILE A 302 -1.39 -8.39 -8.92
N LYS A 303 -0.33 -8.02 -9.62
CA LYS A 303 -0.20 -6.67 -10.18
C LYS A 303 -1.07 -6.52 -11.42
N LYS A 304 -1.66 -5.36 -11.61
CA LYS A 304 -2.35 -4.98 -12.85
C LYS A 304 -1.39 -5.18 -14.04
N GLY A 305 -1.87 -5.79 -15.11
CA GLY A 305 -1.04 -6.14 -16.26
C GLY A 305 -0.44 -7.55 -16.21
N THR A 306 -0.63 -8.31 -15.12
CA THR A 306 -0.16 -9.70 -15.01
C THR A 306 -0.88 -10.60 -16.01
N LYS A 307 -0.11 -11.42 -16.75
CA LYS A 307 -0.65 -12.42 -17.70
C LYS A 307 -1.08 -13.69 -17.00
N ALA A 308 -1.97 -14.46 -17.66
CA ALA A 308 -2.57 -15.68 -17.10
C ALA A 308 -1.56 -16.72 -16.57
N PRO A 309 -0.43 -17.03 -17.23
CA PRO A 309 0.55 -17.97 -16.68
C PRO A 309 1.15 -17.51 -15.34
N GLN A 310 1.54 -16.22 -15.23
CA GLN A 310 2.10 -15.67 -14.01
C GLN A 310 1.05 -15.58 -12.89
N ALA A 311 -0.23 -15.32 -13.25
CA ALA A 311 -1.34 -15.40 -12.30
C ALA A 311 -1.53 -16.83 -11.78
N ALA A 312 -1.46 -17.83 -12.66
CA ALA A 312 -1.47 -19.24 -12.27
C ALA A 312 -0.31 -19.62 -11.34
N GLY A 313 0.86 -19.00 -11.53
CA GLY A 313 2.04 -19.14 -10.68
C GLY A 313 1.83 -18.67 -9.24
N LYS A 314 0.87 -17.77 -9.01
CA LYS A 314 0.49 -17.36 -7.64
C LYS A 314 -0.20 -18.49 -6.87
N ILE A 315 -0.85 -19.40 -7.56
CA ILE A 315 -1.45 -20.60 -6.96
C ILE A 315 -0.37 -21.64 -6.71
N HIS A 316 0.39 -22.00 -7.75
CA HIS A 316 1.51 -22.94 -7.65
C HIS A 316 2.43 -22.83 -8.88
N SER A 317 3.74 -22.95 -8.67
CA SER A 317 4.73 -22.91 -9.75
C SER A 317 4.53 -23.96 -10.84
N ASP A 318 3.99 -25.14 -10.48
CA ASP A 318 3.69 -26.19 -11.45
C ASP A 318 2.55 -25.80 -12.38
N ILE A 319 1.53 -25.05 -11.89
CA ILE A 319 0.43 -24.57 -12.72
C ILE A 319 0.94 -23.53 -13.73
N GLU A 320 1.88 -22.67 -13.34
CA GLU A 320 2.54 -21.73 -14.25
C GLU A 320 3.33 -22.48 -15.33
N ARG A 321 4.17 -23.44 -14.92
CA ARG A 321 5.02 -24.22 -15.83
C ARG A 321 4.21 -25.07 -16.78
N GLY A 322 3.15 -25.70 -16.29
CA GLY A 322 2.27 -26.57 -17.06
C GLY A 322 1.08 -25.85 -17.69
N PHE A 323 1.03 -24.52 -17.71
CA PHE A 323 -0.12 -23.74 -18.16
C PHE A 323 -0.52 -24.09 -19.60
N ILE A 324 -1.80 -24.43 -19.78
CA ILE A 324 -2.42 -24.69 -21.08
C ILE A 324 -3.33 -23.53 -21.48
N ARG A 325 -4.33 -23.23 -20.63
CA ARG A 325 -5.30 -22.14 -20.83
C ARG A 325 -5.98 -21.77 -19.52
N ALA A 326 -6.60 -20.59 -19.49
CA ALA A 326 -7.47 -20.13 -18.42
C ALA A 326 -8.93 -20.12 -18.89
N GLU A 327 -9.81 -20.79 -18.17
CA GLU A 327 -11.26 -20.68 -18.34
C GLU A 327 -11.71 -19.52 -17.44
N THR A 328 -12.10 -18.40 -18.03
CA THR A 328 -12.27 -17.11 -17.34
C THR A 328 -13.66 -16.55 -17.57
N ILE A 329 -14.28 -16.05 -16.51
CA ILE A 329 -15.51 -15.26 -16.55
C ILE A 329 -15.40 -14.11 -15.56
N ASN A 330 -15.96 -12.95 -15.87
CA ASN A 330 -16.02 -11.86 -14.91
C ASN A 330 -17.02 -12.17 -13.79
N PHE A 331 -16.75 -11.68 -12.57
CA PHE A 331 -17.61 -11.90 -11.40
C PHE A 331 -19.07 -11.49 -11.65
N ASP A 332 -19.30 -10.29 -12.20
CA ASP A 332 -20.67 -9.77 -12.42
C ASP A 332 -21.42 -10.63 -13.46
N GLU A 333 -20.73 -11.08 -14.52
CA GLU A 333 -21.28 -11.99 -15.52
C GLU A 333 -21.65 -13.34 -14.90
N MET A 334 -20.84 -13.86 -13.99
CA MET A 334 -21.13 -15.08 -13.25
C MET A 334 -22.34 -14.91 -12.34
N MET A 335 -22.46 -13.77 -11.64
CA MET A 335 -23.61 -13.47 -10.80
C MET A 335 -24.90 -13.35 -11.61
N ALA A 336 -24.85 -12.74 -12.80
CA ALA A 336 -25.98 -12.67 -13.74
C ALA A 336 -26.42 -14.06 -14.28
N CYS A 337 -25.56 -15.08 -14.14
CA CYS A 337 -25.86 -16.48 -14.43
C CYS A 337 -26.27 -17.29 -13.18
N GLY A 338 -26.55 -16.61 -12.04
CA GLY A 338 -26.89 -17.27 -10.79
C GLY A 338 -25.75 -18.10 -10.19
N GLY A 339 -24.49 -17.79 -10.53
CA GLY A 339 -23.31 -18.54 -10.11
C GLY A 339 -23.15 -19.91 -10.82
N SER A 340 -23.92 -20.17 -11.88
CA SER A 340 -23.88 -21.44 -12.59
C SER A 340 -22.90 -21.41 -13.75
N VAL A 341 -21.82 -22.20 -13.64
CA VAL A 341 -20.84 -22.38 -14.73
C VAL A 341 -21.49 -22.95 -15.97
N ALA A 342 -22.48 -23.84 -15.83
CA ALA A 342 -23.22 -24.41 -16.96
C ALA A 342 -24.01 -23.32 -17.71
N ALA A 343 -24.75 -22.48 -16.98
CA ALA A 343 -25.49 -21.37 -17.57
C ALA A 343 -24.56 -20.32 -18.23
N ALA A 344 -23.41 -20.03 -17.59
CA ALA A 344 -22.42 -19.14 -18.15
C ALA A 344 -21.84 -19.69 -19.48
N LYS A 345 -21.60 -20.99 -19.54
CA LYS A 345 -21.11 -21.68 -20.75
C LYS A 345 -22.16 -21.67 -21.87
N GLU A 346 -23.42 -21.94 -21.54
CA GLU A 346 -24.53 -21.89 -22.51
C GLU A 346 -24.71 -20.51 -23.13
N LYS A 347 -24.51 -19.44 -22.30
CA LYS A 347 -24.55 -18.05 -22.75
C LYS A 347 -23.27 -17.58 -23.46
N GLY A 348 -22.25 -18.43 -23.58
CA GLY A 348 -20.98 -18.08 -24.21
C GLY A 348 -20.13 -17.07 -23.42
N LEU A 349 -20.40 -16.87 -22.15
CA LEU A 349 -19.70 -15.91 -21.28
C LEU A 349 -18.41 -16.49 -20.70
N LEU A 350 -18.30 -17.82 -20.61
CA LEU A 350 -17.07 -18.50 -20.17
C LEU A 350 -16.06 -18.51 -21.33
N ARG A 351 -15.02 -17.69 -21.19
CA ARG A 351 -13.97 -17.53 -22.20
C ARG A 351 -12.83 -18.51 -21.96
N SER A 352 -12.20 -18.96 -23.06
CA SER A 352 -10.98 -19.75 -23.01
C SER A 352 -9.81 -18.87 -23.46
N GLU A 353 -8.95 -18.51 -22.51
CA GLU A 353 -7.89 -17.53 -22.69
C GLU A 353 -6.51 -18.20 -22.72
N GLY A 354 -5.64 -17.71 -23.59
CA GLY A 354 -4.27 -18.21 -23.75
C GLY A 354 -3.23 -17.50 -22.88
N LYS A 355 -1.95 -17.75 -23.20
CA LYS A 355 -0.80 -17.25 -22.43
C LYS A 355 -0.68 -15.71 -22.40
N GLU A 356 -1.16 -15.04 -23.43
CA GLU A 356 -1.07 -13.58 -23.58
C GLU A 356 -2.22 -12.83 -22.89
N TYR A 357 -3.19 -13.55 -22.32
CA TYR A 357 -4.31 -12.93 -21.64
C TYR A 357 -3.85 -12.16 -20.40
N VAL A 358 -4.18 -10.89 -20.35
CA VAL A 358 -3.95 -10.02 -19.19
C VAL A 358 -5.15 -10.14 -18.26
N VAL A 359 -4.91 -10.67 -17.06
CA VAL A 359 -5.95 -10.88 -16.04
C VAL A 359 -6.52 -9.56 -15.58
N LYS A 360 -7.84 -9.51 -15.45
CA LYS A 360 -8.58 -8.34 -14.98
C LYS A 360 -9.03 -8.51 -13.53
N ASP A 361 -9.24 -7.40 -12.84
CA ASP A 361 -9.80 -7.43 -11.49
C ASP A 361 -11.20 -8.05 -11.49
N GLY A 362 -11.44 -8.97 -10.54
CA GLY A 362 -12.69 -9.71 -10.44
C GLY A 362 -12.86 -10.86 -11.45
N ASP A 363 -11.84 -11.19 -12.24
CA ASP A 363 -11.89 -12.41 -13.05
C ASP A 363 -11.97 -13.64 -12.14
N MET A 364 -12.95 -14.49 -12.41
CA MET A 364 -13.07 -15.82 -11.84
C MET A 364 -12.41 -16.81 -12.78
N ILE A 365 -11.35 -17.50 -12.34
CA ILE A 365 -10.47 -18.25 -13.24
C ILE A 365 -10.31 -19.70 -12.78
N TYR A 366 -10.45 -20.62 -13.75
CA TYR A 366 -10.04 -22.01 -13.62
C TYR A 366 -8.88 -22.30 -14.59
N PHE A 367 -7.70 -22.57 -14.04
CA PHE A 367 -6.51 -22.86 -14.85
C PHE A 367 -6.47 -24.32 -15.27
N ARG A 368 -6.28 -24.56 -16.56
CA ARG A 368 -6.00 -25.89 -17.13
C ARG A 368 -4.49 -25.99 -17.32
N PHE A 369 -3.93 -27.02 -16.76
CA PHE A 369 -2.49 -27.27 -16.80
C PHE A 369 -2.19 -28.77 -16.92
N ASN A 370 -0.98 -29.07 -17.34
CA ASN A 370 -0.45 -30.43 -17.40
C ASN A 370 0.98 -30.41 -16.86
N VAL A 371 1.27 -31.26 -15.88
CA VAL A 371 2.59 -31.36 -15.21
C VAL A 371 3.17 -32.74 -15.50
#